data_17dfe80c34d0acaba93be1de9934ffb8
#
_entry.id   17dfe80c34d0acaba93be1de9934ffb8
#
_cell.length_a   1.000
_cell.length_b   1.000
_cell.length_c   1.000
_cell.angle_alpha   90.00
_cell.angle_beta   90.00
_cell.angle_gamma   90.00
#
_symmetry.space_group_name_H-M   'P 1'
#
loop_
_entity.id
_entity.type
_entity.pdbx_description
1 polymer ?
#
loop_
_entity_poly.entity_id
_entity_poly.type
_entity_poly.pdbx_seq_one_letter_code
_entity_poly.pdbx_strand_id
1 'polypeptide(L)'
;MKVDRHSKIVELIGKYQIETQEEGYHVTQATVSRDIRELKLTKVQKENGRQCYAVMQARQDFGEKYIRILRDCFLSMDMAQNLLIIKTASGMAMAAAEALDVIGFQEIVGCVAGDNTIMCALRSVDDTILLMDKLKKIIGN
;
A
#
# COMPACT_ATOMS: atom_id res chain seq x y z
N MET A 1 12.08 -17.56 9.62
CA MET A 1 13.36 -17.40 8.93
C MET A 1 13.29 -16.42 7.77
N LYS A 2 12.49 -16.66 6.74
CA LYS A 2 12.31 -15.71 5.64
C LYS A 2 11.71 -14.38 6.14
N VAL A 3 10.69 -14.44 7.00
CA VAL A 3 10.03 -13.26 7.59
C VAL A 3 11.01 -12.47 8.44
N ASP A 4 11.82 -13.14 9.25
CA ASP A 4 12.82 -12.47 10.09
C ASP A 4 13.89 -11.79 9.23
N ARG A 5 14.31 -12.45 8.15
CA ARG A 5 15.28 -11.89 7.21
C ARG A 5 14.71 -10.64 6.51
N HIS A 6 13.46 -10.70 6.05
CA HIS A 6 12.78 -9.57 5.42
C HIS A 6 12.64 -8.39 6.40
N SER A 7 12.21 -8.66 7.63
CA SER A 7 12.08 -7.63 8.67
C SER A 7 13.42 -6.96 8.96
N LYS A 8 14.50 -7.76 9.02
CA LYS A 8 15.84 -7.23 9.26
C LYS A 8 16.35 -6.38 8.10
N ILE A 9 16.07 -6.78 6.86
CA ILE A 9 16.44 -6.00 5.69
C ILE A 9 15.77 -4.62 5.73
N VAL A 10 14.47 -4.58 5.99
CA VAL A 10 13.71 -3.32 6.06
C VAL A 10 14.23 -2.45 7.22
N GLU A 11 14.48 -3.05 8.38
CA GLU A 11 15.01 -2.34 9.55
C GLU A 11 16.36 -1.70 9.25
N LEU A 12 17.30 -2.46 8.68
CA LEU A 12 18.63 -1.98 8.38
C LEU A 12 18.62 -0.86 7.34
N ILE A 13 17.78 -0.97 6.31
CA ILE A 13 17.64 0.06 5.28
C ILE A 13 17.07 1.35 5.89
N GLY A 14 16.14 1.24 6.84
CA GLY A 14 15.57 2.39 7.53
C GLY A 14 16.54 3.12 8.47
N LYS A 15 17.48 2.39 9.07
CA LYS A 15 18.46 2.94 10.03
C LYS A 15 19.78 3.33 9.37
N TYR A 16 20.24 2.55 8.41
CA TYR A 16 21.55 2.68 7.79
C TYR A 16 21.40 2.77 6.29
N GLN A 17 22.35 3.43 5.67
CA GLN A 17 22.42 3.51 4.21
C GLN A 17 23.17 2.29 3.69
N ILE A 18 22.43 1.24 3.36
CA ILE A 18 23.01 -0.05 2.94
C ILE A 18 23.42 0.01 1.47
N GLU A 19 24.68 -0.25 1.19
CA GLU A 19 25.25 -0.26 -0.15
C GLU A 19 25.42 -1.67 -0.71
N THR A 20 25.59 -2.66 0.16
CA THR A 20 25.81 -4.05 -0.22
C THR A 20 24.73 -4.97 0.35
N GLN A 21 24.70 -6.22 -0.17
CA GLN A 21 23.74 -7.23 0.24
C GLN A 21 24.19 -8.05 1.46
N GLU A 22 25.38 -7.77 1.99
CA GLU A 22 25.99 -8.58 3.05
C GLU A 22 25.83 -7.93 4.41
N GLU A 23 24.95 -8.48 5.26
CA GLU A 23 24.67 -7.98 6.59
C GLU A 23 24.38 -9.12 7.60
N GLY A 24 25.28 -10.11 7.65
CA GLY A 24 25.30 -11.06 8.74
C GLY A 24 24.40 -12.28 8.66
N TYR A 25 23.65 -12.46 7.58
CA TYR A 25 22.87 -13.68 7.36
C TYR A 25 23.63 -14.65 6.47
N HIS A 26 23.69 -15.92 6.89
CA HIS A 26 24.38 -16.98 6.13
C HIS A 26 23.44 -17.54 5.04
N VAL A 27 23.26 -16.78 3.98
CA VAL A 27 22.44 -17.17 2.82
C VAL A 27 23.20 -16.87 1.53
N THR A 28 22.79 -17.52 0.44
CA THR A 28 23.41 -17.26 -0.86
C THR A 28 23.03 -15.88 -1.38
N GLN A 29 23.88 -15.29 -2.21
CA GLN A 29 23.60 -14.02 -2.86
C GLN A 29 22.28 -14.09 -3.67
N ALA A 30 21.99 -15.24 -4.30
CA ALA A 30 20.74 -15.43 -5.03
C ALA A 30 19.52 -15.32 -4.12
N THR A 31 19.60 -15.82 -2.87
CA THR A 31 18.52 -15.70 -1.89
C THR A 31 18.31 -14.25 -1.45
N VAL A 32 19.38 -13.51 -1.19
CA VAL A 32 19.32 -12.10 -0.84
C VAL A 32 18.77 -11.29 -2.00
N SER A 33 19.18 -11.55 -3.23
CA SER A 33 18.64 -10.87 -4.42
C SER A 33 17.16 -11.13 -4.60
N ARG A 34 16.70 -12.35 -4.28
CA ARG A 34 15.29 -12.69 -4.31
C ARG A 34 14.51 -11.93 -3.24
N ASP A 35 15.04 -11.82 -2.02
CA ASP A 35 14.41 -11.05 -0.94
C ASP A 35 14.28 -9.58 -1.32
N ILE A 36 15.30 -8.99 -1.92
CA ILE A 36 15.28 -7.61 -2.39
C ILE A 36 14.15 -7.42 -3.41
N ARG A 37 13.99 -8.38 -4.32
CA ARG A 37 12.95 -8.35 -5.34
C ARG A 37 11.55 -8.47 -4.75
N GLU A 38 11.36 -9.38 -3.78
CA GLU A 38 10.09 -9.58 -3.09
C GLU A 38 9.68 -8.38 -2.25
N LEU A 39 10.65 -7.70 -1.61
CA LEU A 39 10.42 -6.49 -0.82
C LEU A 39 10.32 -5.24 -1.68
N LYS A 40 10.49 -5.37 -3.00
CA LYS A 40 10.47 -4.25 -3.96
C LYS A 40 11.47 -3.16 -3.60
N LEU A 41 12.66 -3.57 -3.20
CA LEU A 41 13.77 -2.66 -2.94
C LEU A 41 14.46 -2.28 -4.24
N THR A 42 14.87 -1.04 -4.35
CA THR A 42 15.64 -0.55 -5.48
C THR A 42 16.91 0.14 -5.02
N LYS A 43 17.92 0.17 -5.88
CA LYS A 43 19.12 0.97 -5.66
C LYS A 43 18.82 2.41 -6.06
N VAL A 44 19.02 3.35 -5.14
CA VAL A 44 18.90 4.76 -5.41
C VAL A 44 20.26 5.44 -5.32
N GLN A 45 20.50 6.42 -6.18
CA GLN A 45 21.74 7.16 -6.21
C GLN A 45 21.68 8.29 -5.18
N LYS A 46 22.72 8.37 -4.35
CA LYS A 46 22.86 9.44 -3.37
C LYS A 46 23.56 10.67 -3.97
N GLU A 47 23.51 11.77 -3.26
CA GLU A 47 24.18 13.00 -3.66
C GLU A 47 25.69 12.83 -3.86
N ASN A 48 26.33 11.90 -3.13
CA ASN A 48 27.75 11.60 -3.25
C ASN A 48 28.08 10.65 -4.41
N GLY A 49 27.12 10.29 -5.26
CA GLY A 49 27.32 9.40 -6.40
C GLY A 49 27.28 7.92 -6.09
N ARG A 50 27.17 7.52 -4.82
CA ARG A 50 27.03 6.12 -4.41
C ARG A 50 25.58 5.68 -4.49
N GLN A 51 25.39 4.36 -4.71
CA GLN A 51 24.07 3.74 -4.75
C GLN A 51 23.79 3.01 -3.44
N CYS A 52 22.59 3.11 -2.92
CA CYS A 52 22.14 2.32 -1.78
C CYS A 52 20.77 1.72 -2.03
N TYR A 53 20.43 0.66 -1.28
CA TYR A 53 19.09 0.09 -1.33
C TYR A 53 18.11 0.95 -0.56
N ALA A 54 16.94 1.14 -1.12
CA ALA A 54 15.83 1.86 -0.47
C ALA A 54 14.54 1.11 -0.71
N VAL A 55 13.67 1.09 0.32
CA VAL A 55 12.28 0.70 0.12
C VAL A 55 11.67 1.74 -0.80
N MET A 56 11.08 1.31 -1.92
CA MET A 56 10.50 2.25 -2.88
C MET A 56 9.47 3.12 -2.17
N GLN A 57 9.86 4.35 -1.85
CA GLN A 57 8.94 5.39 -1.36
C GLN A 57 8.13 6.01 -2.50
N ALA A 58 8.13 5.40 -3.66
CA ALA A 58 7.21 5.71 -4.75
C ALA A 58 5.73 5.67 -4.29
N ARG A 59 5.48 5.11 -3.09
CA ARG A 59 4.17 5.16 -2.45
C ARG A 59 3.65 6.58 -2.19
N GLN A 60 4.51 7.59 -2.01
CA GLN A 60 4.03 8.96 -1.78
C GLN A 60 3.50 9.61 -3.06
N ASP A 61 4.23 9.47 -4.16
CA ASP A 61 3.80 10.01 -5.45
C ASP A 61 2.63 9.21 -6.03
N PHE A 62 2.67 7.88 -5.89
CA PHE A 62 1.56 7.02 -6.28
C PHE A 62 0.34 7.25 -5.38
N GLY A 63 0.54 7.52 -4.09
CA GLY A 63 -0.53 7.81 -3.15
C GLY A 63 -1.39 9.00 -3.59
N GLU A 64 -0.77 10.09 -4.01
CA GLU A 64 -1.51 11.28 -4.47
C GLU A 64 -2.32 11.00 -5.73
N LYS A 65 -1.78 10.25 -6.67
CA LYS A 65 -2.47 9.86 -7.89
C LYS A 65 -3.72 9.03 -7.57
N TYR A 66 -3.59 8.04 -6.69
CA TYR A 66 -4.70 7.16 -6.35
C TYR A 66 -5.73 7.84 -5.45
N ILE A 67 -5.30 8.74 -4.58
CA ILE A 67 -6.22 9.59 -3.82
C ILE A 67 -7.05 10.47 -4.77
N ARG A 68 -6.44 11.01 -5.80
CA ARG A 68 -7.13 11.81 -6.81
C ARG A 68 -8.13 10.98 -7.58
N ILE A 69 -7.75 9.76 -8.00
CA ILE A 69 -8.65 8.83 -8.69
C ILE A 69 -9.86 8.52 -7.80
N LEU A 70 -9.61 8.18 -6.54
CA LEU A 70 -10.67 7.87 -5.58
C LEU A 70 -11.60 9.05 -5.40
N ARG A 71 -11.05 10.26 -5.25
CA ARG A 71 -11.82 11.50 -5.08
C ARG A 71 -12.70 11.78 -6.29
N ASP A 72 -12.15 11.60 -7.51
CA ASP A 72 -12.86 11.88 -8.75
C ASP A 72 -13.98 10.86 -9.03
N CYS A 73 -13.79 9.62 -8.61
CA CYS A 73 -14.75 8.54 -8.86
C CYS A 73 -15.86 8.46 -7.81
N PHE A 74 -15.61 8.92 -6.60
CA PHE A 74 -16.46 8.73 -5.43
C PHE A 74 -17.75 9.54 -5.53
N LEU A 75 -18.89 8.92 -5.25
CA LEU A 75 -20.19 9.60 -5.14
C LEU A 75 -20.72 9.55 -3.72
N SER A 76 -20.80 8.37 -3.13
CA SER A 76 -21.33 8.18 -1.78
C SER A 76 -20.81 6.91 -1.16
N MET A 77 -20.99 6.77 0.14
CA MET A 77 -20.70 5.53 0.85
C MET A 77 -21.70 5.32 1.97
N ASP A 78 -21.90 4.07 2.32
CA ASP A 78 -22.75 3.67 3.44
C ASP A 78 -22.21 2.34 3.98
N MET A 79 -22.51 2.07 5.25
CA MET A 79 -22.08 0.83 5.89
C MET A 79 -23.25 -0.05 6.27
N ALA A 80 -23.03 -1.36 6.17
CA ALA A 80 -23.94 -2.38 6.71
C ALA A 80 -23.08 -3.30 7.56
N GLN A 81 -23.07 -3.07 8.88
CA GLN A 81 -22.22 -3.81 9.81
C GLN A 81 -20.74 -3.62 9.46
N ASN A 82 -20.04 -4.70 9.09
CA ASN A 82 -18.65 -4.70 8.67
C ASN A 82 -18.48 -4.67 7.15
N LEU A 83 -19.50 -4.24 6.42
CA LEU A 83 -19.43 -4.02 4.98
C LEU A 83 -19.51 -2.52 4.69
N LEU A 84 -18.61 -2.03 3.89
CA LEU A 84 -18.63 -0.67 3.38
C LEU A 84 -19.00 -0.69 1.91
N ILE A 85 -20.07 -0.01 1.56
CA ILE A 85 -20.53 0.08 0.18
C ILE A 85 -20.20 1.48 -0.33
N ILE A 86 -19.42 1.55 -1.39
CA ILE A 86 -19.03 2.80 -2.03
C ILE A 86 -19.68 2.87 -3.40
N LYS A 87 -20.38 3.96 -3.66
CA LYS A 87 -20.95 4.24 -4.98
C LYS A 87 -20.00 5.15 -5.74
N THR A 88 -19.77 4.83 -7.00
CA THR A 88 -18.91 5.62 -7.90
C THR A 88 -19.66 6.04 -9.14
N ALA A 89 -19.00 6.89 -9.94
CA ALA A 89 -19.47 7.17 -11.29
C ALA A 89 -19.52 5.88 -12.11
N SER A 90 -20.41 5.84 -13.10
CA SER A 90 -20.60 4.67 -13.95
C SER A 90 -19.29 4.22 -14.59
N GLY A 91 -19.00 2.93 -14.52
CA GLY A 91 -17.78 2.35 -15.10
C GLY A 91 -16.52 2.57 -14.29
N MET A 92 -16.58 3.25 -13.14
CA MET A 92 -15.39 3.67 -12.40
C MET A 92 -15.14 2.87 -11.12
N ALA A 93 -15.97 1.90 -10.79
CA ALA A 93 -15.84 1.15 -9.53
C ALA A 93 -14.52 0.38 -9.45
N MET A 94 -14.09 -0.25 -10.54
CA MET A 94 -12.84 -1.03 -10.56
C MET A 94 -11.62 -0.11 -10.37
N ALA A 95 -11.60 1.06 -10.98
CA ALA A 95 -10.53 2.03 -10.82
C ALA A 95 -10.45 2.53 -9.38
N ALA A 96 -11.59 2.83 -8.76
CA ALA A 96 -11.65 3.26 -7.37
C ALA A 96 -11.25 2.13 -6.41
N ALA A 97 -11.66 0.89 -6.69
CA ALA A 97 -11.26 -0.27 -5.88
C ALA A 97 -9.75 -0.51 -5.94
N GLU A 98 -9.15 -0.38 -7.12
CA GLU A 98 -7.70 -0.47 -7.26
C GLU A 98 -7.00 0.62 -6.45
N ALA A 99 -7.53 1.84 -6.46
CA ALA A 99 -7.01 2.93 -5.65
C ALA A 99 -7.04 2.59 -4.15
N LEU A 100 -8.12 2.00 -3.67
CA LEU A 100 -8.21 1.55 -2.27
C LEU A 100 -7.14 0.51 -1.94
N ASP A 101 -6.92 -0.45 -2.84
CA ASP A 101 -5.92 -1.50 -2.65
C ASP A 101 -4.50 -0.93 -2.61
N VAL A 102 -4.19 0.01 -3.51
CA VAL A 102 -2.85 0.61 -3.59
C VAL A 102 -2.58 1.51 -2.38
N ILE A 103 -3.56 2.29 -1.93
CA ILE A 103 -3.43 3.11 -0.73
C ILE A 103 -3.18 2.23 0.50
N GLY A 104 -3.79 1.04 0.55
CA GLY A 104 -3.46 0.02 1.53
C GLY A 104 -4.05 0.25 2.91
N PHE A 105 -5.36 0.41 3.00
CA PHE A 105 -6.04 0.51 4.29
C PHE A 105 -6.03 -0.84 5.01
N GLN A 106 -5.46 -0.87 6.21
CA GLN A 106 -5.35 -2.10 7.01
C GLN A 106 -6.70 -2.62 7.50
N GLU A 107 -7.70 -1.74 7.60
CA GLU A 107 -9.04 -2.10 8.03
C GLU A 107 -9.75 -2.99 7.01
N ILE A 108 -9.35 -2.95 5.76
CA ILE A 108 -9.98 -3.70 4.67
C ILE A 108 -9.40 -5.10 4.59
N VAL A 109 -10.27 -6.11 4.64
CA VAL A 109 -9.89 -7.50 4.37
C VAL A 109 -9.81 -7.73 2.86
N GLY A 110 -10.76 -7.19 2.11
CA GLY A 110 -10.81 -7.30 0.66
C GLY A 110 -11.96 -6.51 0.09
N CYS A 111 -11.91 -6.27 -1.21
CA CYS A 111 -12.95 -5.54 -1.93
C CYS A 111 -13.34 -6.29 -3.20
N VAL A 112 -14.61 -6.14 -3.60
CA VAL A 112 -15.08 -6.52 -4.94
C VAL A 112 -15.76 -5.31 -5.56
N ALA A 113 -15.57 -5.14 -6.86
CA ALA A 113 -16.12 -4.00 -7.59
C ALA A 113 -16.97 -4.47 -8.77
N GLY A 114 -18.13 -3.85 -8.91
CA GLY A 114 -18.96 -3.98 -10.09
C GLY A 114 -18.73 -2.83 -11.05
N ASP A 115 -19.80 -2.32 -11.66
CA ASP A 115 -19.73 -1.19 -12.57
C ASP A 115 -19.58 0.16 -11.81
N ASN A 116 -20.46 0.40 -10.85
CA ASN A 116 -20.54 1.66 -10.09
C ASN A 116 -20.59 1.47 -8.58
N THR A 117 -20.32 0.26 -8.09
CA THR A 117 -20.43 -0.07 -6.68
C THR A 117 -19.25 -0.93 -6.27
N ILE A 118 -18.65 -0.57 -5.14
CA ILE A 118 -17.58 -1.35 -4.50
C ILE A 118 -18.14 -1.89 -3.18
N MET A 119 -17.92 -3.17 -2.94
CA MET A 119 -18.22 -3.79 -1.65
C MET A 119 -16.91 -4.14 -0.96
N CYS A 120 -16.65 -3.50 0.17
CA CYS A 120 -15.47 -3.74 0.98
C CYS A 120 -15.85 -4.52 2.22
N ALA A 121 -15.14 -5.61 2.48
CA ALA A 121 -15.25 -6.36 3.73
C ALA A 121 -14.21 -5.84 4.71
N LEU A 122 -14.66 -5.45 5.90
CA LEU A 122 -13.81 -4.89 6.95
C LEU A 122 -13.67 -5.89 8.09
N ARG A 123 -12.68 -5.68 8.94
CA ARG A 123 -12.39 -6.61 10.04
C ARG A 123 -13.42 -6.54 11.17
N SER A 124 -14.04 -5.38 11.36
CA SER A 124 -15.04 -5.17 12.41
C SER A 124 -15.91 -3.96 12.07
N VAL A 125 -16.99 -3.79 12.82
CA VAL A 125 -17.84 -2.59 12.72
C VAL A 125 -17.03 -1.34 13.06
N ASP A 126 -16.22 -1.39 14.10
CA ASP A 126 -15.37 -0.26 14.51
C ASP A 126 -14.39 0.12 13.41
N ASP A 127 -13.77 -0.86 12.75
CA ASP A 127 -12.87 -0.62 11.63
C ASP A 127 -13.61 -0.01 10.44
N THR A 128 -14.86 -0.38 10.23
CA THR A 128 -15.68 0.22 9.16
C THR A 128 -15.91 1.70 9.43
N ILE A 129 -16.26 2.06 10.65
CA ILE A 129 -16.45 3.46 11.06
C ILE A 129 -15.13 4.24 10.90
N LEU A 130 -14.03 3.65 11.35
CA LEU A 130 -12.71 4.26 11.24
C LEU A 130 -12.32 4.51 9.79
N LEU A 131 -12.56 3.55 8.91
CA LEU A 131 -12.27 3.70 7.49
C LEU A 131 -13.14 4.80 6.86
N MET A 132 -14.42 4.85 7.20
CA MET A 132 -15.30 5.91 6.70
C MET A 132 -14.80 7.31 7.09
N ASP A 133 -14.31 7.48 8.32
CA ASP A 133 -13.72 8.74 8.75
C ASP A 133 -12.43 9.07 7.97
N LYS A 134 -11.57 8.08 7.75
CA LYS A 134 -10.37 8.26 6.93
C LYS A 134 -10.71 8.67 5.50
N LEU A 135 -11.70 8.00 4.90
CA LEU A 135 -12.13 8.31 3.53
C LEU A 135 -12.74 9.70 3.42
N LYS A 136 -13.53 10.13 4.40
CA LYS A 136 -14.09 11.49 4.42
C LYS A 136 -12.98 12.53 4.40
N LYS A 137 -11.92 12.34 5.17
CA LYS A 137 -10.77 13.25 5.19
C LYS A 137 -10.02 13.27 3.86
N ILE A 138 -9.83 12.10 3.25
CA ILE A 138 -9.12 11.96 1.98
C ILE A 138 -9.92 12.60 0.84
N ILE A 139 -11.24 12.38 0.82
CA ILE A 139 -12.12 12.87 -0.22
C ILE A 139 -12.37 14.38 -0.08
N GLY A 140 -12.12 14.93 1.09
CA GLY A 140 -12.18 16.37 1.31
C GLY A 140 -13.55 16.91 1.66
N ASN A 141 -14.40 16.08 2.23
CA ASN A 141 -15.72 16.50 2.69
C ASN A 141 -15.87 16.32 4.19
#